data_41071d3efaa515bc9040c0b94c501b93
#
_entry.id   41071d3efaa515bc9040c0b94c501b93
#
_cell.length_a   1.000
_cell.length_b   1.000
_cell.length_c   1.000
_cell.angle_alpha   90.00
_cell.angle_beta   90.00
_cell.angle_gamma   90.00
#
_symmetry.space_group_name_H-M   'P 1'
#
loop_
_entity.id
_entity.type
_entity.pdbx_description
1 polymer ?
#
loop_
_entity_poly.entity_id
_entity_poly.type
_entity_poly.pdbx_seq_one_letter_code
_entity_poly.pdbx_strand_id
1 'polypeptide(L)'
;MRFRYSPPLRSLADRRDSPRHRAEGKTIFTCASEALSSWYAVVIALSIGSAQAAHGEDTSLDVTQEHAPLEHQNSALQVTPYIWAARLDGRVSPFQRGPTISVEKPFSDVVDDLNFGGFINVWGRYDRFVLSGDIMYVDTTDIHNVGPLPAFSIPGLGVIPPGGNIDAKVDTKQFTATLMGGYRVINAPGLSLDALAGARVWHISNRMKVTGSLGGLSKSASYRESFGWVDPLVGLRAFLPITQKLSVQGQADIGGFGAGSDFTWSALVTVNYAFRDSLSTSVGYKLLDVDYDYNGHLYDTRLSGPALGMTYQF
;
A
#
# COMPACT_ATOMS: atom_id res chain seq x y z
N MET A 1 -52.60 24.62 23.69
CA MET A 1 -52.37 24.71 22.24
C MET A 1 -50.95 24.16 21.98
N ARG A 2 -50.84 22.97 21.45
CA ARG A 2 -49.58 22.32 21.09
C ARG A 2 -49.48 22.31 19.57
N PHE A 3 -48.49 23.01 19.01
CA PHE A 3 -48.14 22.89 17.59
C PHE A 3 -47.03 21.85 17.43
N ARG A 4 -47.34 20.78 16.70
CA ARG A 4 -46.34 19.78 16.20
C ARG A 4 -45.85 20.29 14.84
N TYR A 5 -44.56 20.38 14.69
CA TYR A 5 -43.91 20.61 13.41
C TYR A 5 -43.38 19.25 12.88
N SER A 6 -43.86 18.86 11.72
CA SER A 6 -43.37 17.67 10.97
C SER A 6 -42.51 18.16 9.80
N PRO A 7 -41.29 17.62 9.56
CA PRO A 7 -40.51 17.93 8.36
C PRO A 7 -41.01 17.12 7.16
N PRO A 8 -40.85 17.60 5.91
CA PRO A 8 -41.30 16.92 4.71
C PRO A 8 -40.29 15.85 4.25
N LEU A 9 -40.84 14.72 3.81
CA LEU A 9 -40.18 13.66 3.11
C LEU A 9 -39.58 14.16 1.79
N ARG A 10 -38.26 13.93 1.58
CA ARG A 10 -37.61 14.12 0.27
C ARG A 10 -37.76 12.83 -0.56
N SER A 11 -38.36 13.03 -1.72
CA SER A 11 -38.58 12.09 -2.82
C SER A 11 -37.26 11.57 -3.40
N LEU A 12 -37.19 10.23 -3.53
CA LEU A 12 -36.26 9.49 -4.37
C LEU A 12 -36.70 9.57 -5.84
N ALA A 13 -36.06 10.39 -6.65
CA ALA A 13 -35.94 10.19 -8.11
C ALA A 13 -35.18 11.37 -8.75
N ASP A 14 -33.93 11.19 -9.07
CA ASP A 14 -33.38 11.62 -10.36
C ASP A 14 -31.93 11.07 -10.52
N ARG A 15 -31.82 9.88 -11.13
CA ARG A 15 -30.58 9.44 -11.79
C ARG A 15 -30.77 9.70 -13.27
N ARG A 16 -30.16 10.74 -13.80
CA ARG A 16 -29.99 10.90 -15.24
C ARG A 16 -28.51 10.80 -15.65
N ASP A 17 -28.36 9.94 -16.61
CA ASP A 17 -27.20 9.58 -17.42
C ASP A 17 -26.24 10.72 -17.75
N SER A 18 -24.96 10.41 -17.66
CA SER A 18 -23.84 11.14 -18.20
C SER A 18 -23.14 10.30 -19.27
N PRO A 19 -22.74 10.83 -20.44
CA PRO A 19 -22.33 10.06 -21.60
C PRO A 19 -20.91 9.50 -21.46
N ARG A 20 -20.76 8.26 -21.93
CA ARG A 20 -19.49 7.53 -22.06
C ARG A 20 -18.58 8.22 -23.08
N HIS A 21 -17.45 8.76 -22.66
CA HIS A 21 -16.32 8.99 -23.55
C HIS A 21 -15.51 7.71 -23.71
N ARG A 22 -15.42 7.27 -24.96
CA ARG A 22 -14.63 6.13 -25.44
C ARG A 22 -13.18 6.61 -25.58
N ALA A 23 -12.30 6.19 -24.65
CA ALA A 23 -10.86 6.37 -24.80
C ALA A 23 -10.27 5.13 -25.48
N GLU A 24 -9.52 5.38 -26.55
CA GLU A 24 -8.83 4.39 -27.37
C GLU A 24 -7.68 3.75 -26.59
N GLY A 25 -7.56 2.41 -26.72
CA GLY A 25 -6.52 1.63 -26.06
C GLY A 25 -5.13 1.95 -26.64
N LYS A 26 -4.25 2.45 -25.78
CA LYS A 26 -2.81 2.41 -25.99
C LYS A 26 -2.21 1.24 -25.21
N THR A 27 -1.35 0.55 -25.88
CA THR A 27 -0.74 -0.75 -25.57
C THR A 27 -0.06 -0.75 -24.18
N ILE A 28 -0.59 -1.56 -23.28
CA ILE A 28 -0.20 -1.70 -21.85
C ILE A 28 1.19 -2.38 -21.68
N PHE A 29 1.82 -2.86 -22.75
CA PHE A 29 3.01 -3.72 -22.65
C PHE A 29 4.37 -3.00 -22.57
N THR A 30 4.46 -1.70 -22.81
CA THR A 30 5.77 -1.02 -22.89
C THR A 30 6.22 -0.38 -21.57
N CYS A 31 5.31 -0.01 -20.67
CA CYS A 31 5.65 0.66 -19.42
C CYS A 31 6.05 -0.30 -18.28
N ALA A 32 5.59 -1.57 -18.34
CA ALA A 32 5.91 -2.57 -17.33
C ALA A 32 7.38 -3.04 -17.37
N SER A 33 8.08 -2.87 -18.50
CA SER A 33 9.45 -3.36 -18.68
C SER A 33 10.52 -2.48 -18.00
N GLU A 34 10.29 -1.17 -17.91
CA GLU A 34 11.27 -0.25 -17.30
C GLU A 34 11.19 -0.22 -15.76
N ALA A 35 9.98 -0.37 -15.19
CA ALA A 35 9.81 -0.51 -13.75
C ALA A 35 10.42 -1.83 -13.23
N LEU A 36 10.35 -2.91 -14.00
CA LEU A 36 10.93 -4.21 -13.64
C LEU A 36 12.48 -4.18 -13.65
N SER A 37 13.11 -3.38 -14.50
CA SER A 37 14.58 -3.32 -14.60
C SER A 37 15.24 -2.69 -13.36
N SER A 38 14.58 -1.75 -12.70
CA SER A 38 15.11 -1.09 -11.48
C SER A 38 15.04 -2.00 -10.26
N TRP A 39 14.11 -2.96 -10.21
CA TRP A 39 13.93 -3.88 -9.09
C TRP A 39 14.85 -5.11 -9.14
N TYR A 40 15.30 -5.52 -10.34
CA TYR A 40 16.32 -6.57 -10.46
C TYR A 40 17.63 -6.19 -9.76
N ALA A 41 17.99 -4.92 -9.72
CA ALA A 41 19.19 -4.44 -9.05
C ALA A 41 19.11 -4.54 -7.52
N VAL A 42 17.93 -4.37 -6.92
CA VAL A 42 17.72 -4.44 -5.46
C VAL A 42 17.66 -5.90 -4.98
N VAL A 43 17.08 -6.81 -5.78
CA VAL A 43 16.97 -8.23 -5.43
C VAL A 43 18.33 -8.95 -5.58
N ILE A 44 19.17 -8.54 -6.52
CA ILE A 44 20.53 -9.12 -6.71
C ILE A 44 21.49 -8.66 -5.61
N ALA A 45 21.33 -7.45 -5.05
CA ALA A 45 22.21 -6.97 -3.98
C ALA A 45 22.02 -7.69 -2.64
N LEU A 46 20.86 -8.33 -2.41
CA LEU A 46 20.58 -9.13 -1.20
C LEU A 46 21.07 -10.59 -1.30
N SER A 47 21.48 -11.05 -2.47
CA SER A 47 21.91 -12.44 -2.70
C SER A 47 23.43 -12.68 -2.73
N ILE A 48 24.25 -11.64 -2.52
CA ILE A 48 25.74 -11.75 -2.57
C ILE A 48 26.36 -11.61 -1.16
N GLY A 49 25.94 -12.45 -0.24
CA GLY A 49 26.52 -12.42 1.10
C GLY A 49 26.45 -13.74 1.84
N SER A 50 27.06 -14.80 1.30
CA SER A 50 27.68 -15.90 2.08
C SER A 50 27.97 -17.13 1.20
N ALA A 51 29.10 -17.06 0.49
CA ALA A 51 29.77 -18.26 0.00
C ALA A 51 31.17 -18.25 0.63
N GLN A 52 31.30 -18.87 1.78
CA GLN A 52 32.63 -19.32 2.27
C GLN A 52 32.74 -20.81 2.05
N ALA A 53 33.70 -21.15 1.20
CA ALA A 53 34.11 -22.50 0.93
C ALA A 53 34.78 -23.10 2.18
N ALA A 54 34.34 -24.28 2.59
CA ALA A 54 35.11 -25.16 3.45
C ALA A 54 35.63 -26.32 2.60
N HIS A 55 36.94 -26.45 2.58
CA HIS A 55 37.68 -27.55 1.97
C HIS A 55 37.43 -28.84 2.74
N GLY A 56 37.42 -29.93 1.99
CA GLY A 56 37.12 -31.24 2.48
C GLY A 56 38.26 -31.90 3.27
N GLU A 57 37.89 -32.98 3.95
CA GLU A 57 38.72 -34.12 4.19
C GLU A 57 37.84 -35.38 4.26
N ASP A 58 38.30 -36.36 3.54
CA ASP A 58 37.74 -37.68 3.32
C ASP A 58 38.01 -38.58 4.54
N THR A 59 37.00 -39.23 5.11
CA THR A 59 37.23 -40.49 5.86
C THR A 59 35.93 -41.29 5.99
N SER A 60 35.97 -42.46 5.41
CA SER A 60 35.27 -43.73 5.57
C SER A 60 34.13 -43.92 6.57
N LEU A 61 32.99 -44.40 6.00
CA LEU A 61 32.09 -45.49 6.42
C LEU A 61 31.97 -45.81 7.93
N ASP A 62 30.86 -45.41 8.52
CA ASP A 62 30.17 -46.31 9.45
C ASP A 62 28.63 -46.13 9.30
N VAL A 63 27.98 -47.27 9.01
CA VAL A 63 26.54 -47.37 8.76
C VAL A 63 25.87 -47.62 10.09
N THR A 64 25.40 -46.56 10.69
CA THR A 64 24.28 -46.62 11.64
C THR A 64 23.61 -45.25 11.62
N GLN A 65 22.80 -44.96 10.59
CA GLN A 65 21.88 -43.85 10.65
C GLN A 65 20.77 -44.21 11.63
N GLU A 66 21.04 -43.93 12.89
CA GLU A 66 20.00 -43.65 13.87
C GLU A 66 19.19 -42.47 13.34
N HIS A 67 17.92 -42.71 13.04
CA HIS A 67 16.99 -41.67 12.61
C HIS A 67 16.96 -40.63 13.72
N ALA A 68 17.75 -39.55 13.58
CA ALA A 68 17.58 -38.37 14.38
C ALA A 68 16.11 -37.91 14.22
N PRO A 69 15.38 -37.65 15.31
CA PRO A 69 14.04 -37.10 15.23
C PRO A 69 14.14 -35.84 14.38
N LEU A 70 13.25 -35.68 13.38
CA LEU A 70 13.11 -34.47 12.62
C LEU A 70 12.96 -33.33 13.66
N GLU A 71 14.01 -32.55 13.88
CA GLU A 71 13.92 -31.34 14.68
C GLU A 71 12.82 -30.52 14.06
N HIS A 72 11.70 -30.42 14.75
CA HIS A 72 10.66 -29.49 14.40
C HIS A 72 11.30 -28.11 14.48
N GLN A 73 11.55 -27.48 13.33
CA GLN A 73 12.05 -26.13 13.31
C GLN A 73 11.04 -25.25 14.07
N ASN A 74 11.34 -24.97 15.34
CA ASN A 74 10.49 -24.19 16.22
C ASN A 74 10.44 -22.72 15.82
N SER A 75 11.32 -22.29 14.91
CA SER A 75 11.43 -20.92 14.41
C SER A 75 11.37 -20.87 12.89
N ALA A 76 10.82 -19.79 12.37
CA ALA A 76 10.83 -19.45 10.95
C ALA A 76 10.82 -17.93 10.81
N LEU A 77 11.58 -17.41 9.85
CA LEU A 77 11.60 -16.00 9.49
C LEU A 77 11.46 -15.88 7.97
N GLN A 78 10.56 -15.03 7.52
CA GLN A 78 10.31 -14.75 6.11
C GLN A 78 10.39 -13.25 5.86
N VAL A 79 11.08 -12.85 4.80
CA VAL A 79 11.14 -11.48 4.31
C VAL A 79 10.67 -11.49 2.86
N THR A 80 9.68 -10.65 2.56
CA THR A 80 9.03 -10.59 1.26
C THR A 80 8.98 -9.15 0.76
N PRO A 81 9.99 -8.69 0.00
CA PRO A 81 9.79 -7.52 -0.85
C PRO A 81 8.70 -7.83 -1.89
N TYR A 82 7.82 -6.85 -2.14
CA TYR A 82 6.74 -7.03 -3.10
C TYR A 82 6.42 -5.72 -3.85
N ILE A 83 5.75 -5.88 -4.98
CA ILE A 83 5.16 -4.79 -5.75
C ILE A 83 3.64 -4.90 -5.59
N TRP A 84 3.00 -3.76 -5.39
CA TRP A 84 1.55 -3.67 -5.32
C TRP A 84 1.04 -2.69 -6.37
N ALA A 85 0.38 -3.22 -7.40
CA ALA A 85 -0.21 -2.45 -8.48
C ALA A 85 -1.59 -1.91 -8.04
N ALA A 86 -1.56 -1.01 -7.06
CA ALA A 86 -2.77 -0.49 -6.44
C ALA A 86 -3.43 0.61 -7.29
N ARG A 87 -4.73 0.51 -7.47
CA ARG A 87 -5.63 1.60 -7.80
C ARG A 87 -5.98 2.35 -6.52
N LEU A 88 -6.12 3.66 -6.60
CA LEU A 88 -6.53 4.53 -5.51
C LEU A 88 -7.89 5.14 -5.83
N ASP A 89 -8.87 4.92 -4.95
CA ASP A 89 -10.22 5.49 -5.03
C ASP A 89 -10.56 6.12 -3.69
N GLY A 90 -11.26 7.27 -3.70
CA GLY A 90 -11.74 7.87 -2.46
C GLY A 90 -11.81 9.38 -2.46
N ARG A 91 -11.77 9.95 -1.25
CA ARG A 91 -11.81 11.39 -1.01
C ARG A 91 -10.68 11.77 -0.07
N VAL A 92 -9.97 12.83 -0.41
CA VAL A 92 -8.85 13.30 0.38
C VAL A 92 -8.93 14.82 0.60
N SER A 93 -8.60 15.26 1.81
CA SER A 93 -8.29 16.66 2.12
C SER A 93 -6.83 16.72 2.57
N PRO A 94 -5.89 16.90 1.63
CA PRO A 94 -4.46 16.86 1.93
C PRO A 94 -3.99 18.03 2.78
N PHE A 95 -4.79 19.10 2.86
CA PHE A 95 -4.50 20.32 3.61
C PHE A 95 -5.69 20.69 4.49
N GLN A 96 -5.45 21.05 5.75
CA GLN A 96 -6.47 21.37 6.76
C GLN A 96 -7.48 22.44 6.31
N ARG A 97 -7.05 23.39 5.50
CA ARG A 97 -7.90 24.47 4.96
C ARG A 97 -8.15 24.34 3.46
N GLY A 98 -7.79 23.20 2.88
CA GLY A 98 -8.01 22.91 1.47
C GLY A 98 -9.40 22.31 1.21
N PRO A 99 -9.78 22.24 -0.07
CA PRO A 99 -10.98 21.51 -0.46
C PRO A 99 -10.79 20.01 -0.31
N THR A 100 -11.88 19.30 -0.07
CA THR A 100 -11.94 17.85 -0.26
C THR A 100 -12.01 17.55 -1.75
N ILE A 101 -11.13 16.69 -2.23
CA ILE A 101 -11.06 16.25 -3.62
C ILE A 101 -11.41 14.77 -3.72
N SER A 102 -12.21 14.41 -4.72
CA SER A 102 -12.42 13.01 -5.08
C SER A 102 -11.25 12.54 -5.95
N VAL A 103 -10.67 11.44 -5.57
CA VAL A 103 -9.54 10.82 -6.28
C VAL A 103 -10.02 9.50 -6.84
N GLU A 104 -9.78 9.28 -8.12
CA GLU A 104 -10.00 8.02 -8.81
C GLU A 104 -8.80 7.83 -9.76
N LYS A 105 -7.75 7.15 -9.27
CA LYS A 105 -6.53 6.92 -10.04
C LYS A 105 -6.37 5.42 -10.31
N PRO A 106 -6.53 4.97 -11.57
CA PRO A 106 -6.14 3.63 -11.98
C PRO A 106 -4.62 3.45 -11.78
N PHE A 107 -4.16 2.22 -11.71
CA PHE A 107 -2.75 1.92 -11.47
C PHE A 107 -1.81 2.58 -12.49
N SER A 108 -2.21 2.68 -13.76
CA SER A 108 -1.43 3.39 -14.80
C SER A 108 -1.08 4.82 -14.42
N ASP A 109 -2.10 5.56 -13.91
CA ASP A 109 -1.94 6.96 -13.55
C ASP A 109 -1.11 7.10 -12.26
N VAL A 110 -1.25 6.13 -11.33
CA VAL A 110 -0.39 6.06 -10.14
C VAL A 110 1.07 5.86 -10.52
N VAL A 111 1.35 5.02 -11.53
CA VAL A 111 2.73 4.78 -12.03
C VAL A 111 3.29 6.00 -12.74
N ASP A 112 2.47 6.73 -13.51
CA ASP A 112 2.89 7.94 -14.21
C ASP A 112 3.31 9.05 -13.24
N ASP A 113 2.67 9.11 -12.06
CA ASP A 113 2.98 10.07 -10.99
C ASP A 113 4.06 9.56 -10.01
N LEU A 114 4.47 8.28 -10.10
CA LEU A 114 5.30 7.62 -9.11
C LEU A 114 6.78 8.02 -9.26
N ASN A 115 7.33 8.63 -8.22
CA ASN A 115 8.77 8.85 -8.09
C ASN A 115 9.48 7.63 -7.47
N PHE A 116 8.84 7.04 -6.45
CA PHE A 116 9.36 5.86 -5.76
C PHE A 116 8.23 5.11 -5.04
N GLY A 117 8.27 3.77 -5.07
CA GLY A 117 7.39 2.89 -4.31
C GLY A 117 8.18 1.71 -3.76
N GLY A 118 8.02 1.42 -2.47
CA GLY A 118 8.68 0.30 -1.81
C GLY A 118 7.76 -0.39 -0.82
N PHE A 119 7.72 -1.74 -0.88
CA PHE A 119 6.86 -2.55 -0.05
C PHE A 119 7.63 -3.76 0.46
N ILE A 120 7.59 -3.99 1.78
CA ILE A 120 8.24 -5.13 2.43
C ILE A 120 7.30 -5.72 3.46
N ASN A 121 7.08 -7.02 3.38
CA ASN A 121 6.41 -7.80 4.42
C ASN A 121 7.45 -8.67 5.14
N VAL A 122 7.35 -8.74 6.45
CA VAL A 122 8.16 -9.59 7.32
C VAL A 122 7.23 -10.44 8.16
N TRP A 123 7.51 -11.74 8.23
CA TRP A 123 6.79 -12.64 9.10
C TRP A 123 7.78 -13.53 9.83
N GLY A 124 7.59 -13.64 11.14
CA GLY A 124 8.41 -14.49 12.00
C GLY A 124 7.55 -15.35 12.91
N ARG A 125 8.04 -16.54 13.24
CA ARG A 125 7.42 -17.45 14.21
C ARG A 125 8.47 -18.07 15.12
N TYR A 126 8.15 -18.10 16.39
CA TYR A 126 8.88 -18.87 17.39
C TYR A 126 7.86 -19.69 18.19
N ASP A 127 7.93 -21.02 18.02
CA ASP A 127 6.93 -21.98 18.51
C ASP A 127 5.51 -21.59 18.04
N ARG A 128 4.66 -21.11 18.91
CA ARG A 128 3.32 -20.61 18.57
C ARG A 128 3.22 -19.09 18.53
N PHE A 129 4.24 -18.38 18.96
CA PHE A 129 4.26 -16.91 18.86
C PHE A 129 4.60 -16.46 17.44
N VAL A 130 3.85 -15.49 16.96
CA VAL A 130 3.96 -14.95 15.60
C VAL A 130 4.19 -13.46 15.65
N LEU A 131 5.07 -12.96 14.78
CA LEU A 131 5.25 -11.55 14.50
C LEU A 131 4.98 -11.32 13.01
N SER A 132 4.17 -10.31 12.69
CA SER A 132 3.89 -9.90 11.31
C SER A 132 4.12 -8.40 11.17
N GLY A 133 4.90 -8.00 10.19
CA GLY A 133 5.19 -6.62 9.85
C GLY A 133 4.96 -6.34 8.37
N ASP A 134 4.48 -5.14 8.04
CA ASP A 134 4.32 -4.67 6.66
C ASP A 134 4.69 -3.20 6.59
N ILE A 135 5.57 -2.83 5.67
CA ILE A 135 6.01 -1.45 5.45
C ILE A 135 5.69 -1.07 4.03
N MET A 136 5.08 0.08 3.87
CA MET A 136 4.75 0.71 2.60
C MET A 136 5.29 2.13 2.59
N TYR A 137 6.03 2.49 1.54
CA TYR A 137 6.43 3.86 1.25
C TYR A 137 6.13 4.19 -0.20
N VAL A 138 5.44 5.30 -0.44
CA VAL A 138 5.08 5.79 -1.77
C VAL A 138 5.36 7.28 -1.84
N ASP A 139 6.05 7.72 -2.89
CA ASP A 139 6.37 9.12 -3.21
C ASP A 139 5.85 9.40 -4.62
N THR A 140 4.91 10.32 -4.75
CA THR A 140 4.26 10.69 -6.01
C THR A 140 4.34 12.18 -6.27
N THR A 141 4.38 12.56 -7.55
CA THR A 141 4.27 13.94 -8.02
C THR A 141 3.16 14.04 -9.05
N ASP A 142 2.15 14.85 -8.76
CA ASP A 142 1.04 15.14 -9.66
C ASP A 142 1.14 16.58 -10.17
N ILE A 143 1.08 16.78 -11.49
CA ILE A 143 1.22 18.09 -12.12
C ILE A 143 -0.02 18.41 -12.93
N HIS A 144 -0.70 19.50 -12.55
CA HIS A 144 -1.89 20.01 -13.21
C HIS A 144 -1.63 21.39 -13.79
N ASN A 145 -1.78 21.53 -15.09
CA ASN A 145 -1.67 22.77 -15.81
C ASN A 145 -3.08 23.23 -16.22
N VAL A 146 -3.46 24.43 -15.80
CA VAL A 146 -4.78 25.01 -16.10
C VAL A 146 -4.59 26.39 -16.71
N GLY A 147 -5.08 26.57 -17.95
CA GLY A 147 -5.01 27.86 -18.64
C GLY A 147 -5.51 27.80 -20.08
N PRO A 148 -5.80 28.94 -20.71
CA PRO A 148 -5.84 30.28 -20.12
C PRO A 148 -7.10 30.50 -19.25
N LEU A 149 -6.97 31.18 -18.12
CA LEU A 149 -8.01 31.38 -17.15
C LEU A 149 -8.58 32.83 -17.18
N PRO A 150 -9.84 33.05 -16.72
CA PRO A 150 -10.31 34.40 -16.38
C PRO A 150 -9.52 34.98 -15.21
N ALA A 151 -9.60 36.28 -14.99
CA ALA A 151 -8.95 36.93 -13.84
C ALA A 151 -9.40 36.30 -12.51
N PHE A 152 -8.44 35.94 -11.66
CA PHE A 152 -8.73 35.38 -10.33
C PHE A 152 -7.61 35.75 -9.34
N SER A 153 -7.89 35.60 -8.04
CA SER A 153 -6.94 35.91 -6.96
C SER A 153 -6.50 34.65 -6.23
N ILE A 154 -5.18 34.54 -6.03
CA ILE A 154 -4.59 33.46 -5.22
C ILE A 154 -3.97 34.06 -3.95
N PRO A 155 -4.30 33.55 -2.76
CA PRO A 155 -3.64 33.96 -1.52
C PRO A 155 -2.11 33.81 -1.62
N GLY A 156 -1.37 34.89 -1.33
CA GLY A 156 0.10 34.90 -1.42
C GLY A 156 0.69 35.22 -2.82
N LEU A 157 -0.09 35.07 -3.90
CA LEU A 157 0.31 35.39 -5.28
C LEU A 157 -0.32 36.70 -5.81
N GLY A 158 -1.45 37.12 -5.25
CA GLY A 158 -2.21 38.30 -5.69
C GLY A 158 -3.17 37.99 -6.83
N VAL A 159 -3.56 39.04 -7.62
CA VAL A 159 -4.47 38.90 -8.76
C VAL A 159 -3.71 38.45 -9.99
N ILE A 160 -4.16 37.34 -10.59
CA ILE A 160 -3.73 36.86 -11.90
C ILE A 160 -4.71 37.46 -12.93
N PRO A 161 -4.26 38.27 -13.90
CA PRO A 161 -5.13 38.84 -14.91
C PRO A 161 -5.58 37.77 -15.93
N PRO A 162 -6.60 38.09 -16.78
CA PRO A 162 -7.11 37.16 -17.79
C PRO A 162 -6.02 36.72 -18.76
N GLY A 163 -6.05 35.43 -19.17
CA GLY A 163 -5.06 34.85 -20.09
C GLY A 163 -3.82 34.30 -19.37
N GLY A 164 -3.76 34.40 -18.04
CA GLY A 164 -2.72 33.74 -17.25
C GLY A 164 -2.89 32.22 -17.16
N ASN A 165 -1.78 31.51 -17.01
CA ASN A 165 -1.74 30.08 -16.74
C ASN A 165 -1.43 29.81 -15.27
N ILE A 166 -1.97 28.70 -14.75
CA ILE A 166 -1.61 28.17 -13.43
C ILE A 166 -1.01 26.79 -13.62
N ASP A 167 0.15 26.60 -13.06
CA ASP A 167 0.77 25.29 -12.87
C ASP A 167 0.67 24.93 -11.39
N ALA A 168 -0.03 23.84 -11.08
CA ALA A 168 -0.11 23.29 -9.73
C ALA A 168 0.65 21.98 -9.71
N LYS A 169 1.67 21.91 -8.85
CA LYS A 169 2.44 20.68 -8.58
C LYS A 169 2.14 20.23 -7.16
N VAL A 170 1.73 18.96 -6.99
CA VAL A 170 1.47 18.34 -5.70
C VAL A 170 2.43 17.15 -5.53
N ASP A 171 3.34 17.25 -4.56
CA ASP A 171 4.20 16.16 -4.15
C ASP A 171 3.57 15.51 -2.90
N THR A 172 3.29 14.20 -2.94
CA THR A 172 2.72 13.44 -1.81
C THR A 172 3.67 12.32 -1.43
N LYS A 173 4.01 12.25 -0.14
CA LYS A 173 4.78 11.15 0.46
C LYS A 173 3.91 10.45 1.49
N GLN A 174 3.72 9.16 1.30
CA GLN A 174 2.95 8.31 2.19
C GLN A 174 3.85 7.23 2.77
N PHE A 175 3.89 7.15 4.08
CA PHE A 175 4.53 6.07 4.83
C PHE A 175 3.48 5.36 5.67
N THR A 176 3.50 4.03 5.63
CA THR A 176 2.64 3.19 6.45
C THR A 176 3.46 2.03 6.99
N ALA A 177 3.38 1.80 8.29
CA ALA A 177 4.00 0.65 8.93
C ALA A 177 2.99 -0.07 9.80
N THR A 178 2.82 -1.37 9.58
CA THR A 178 1.97 -2.26 10.38
C THR A 178 2.85 -3.22 11.14
N LEU A 179 2.61 -3.37 12.43
CA LEU A 179 3.27 -4.37 13.27
C LEU A 179 2.23 -5.07 14.14
N MET A 180 2.16 -6.39 14.03
CA MET A 180 1.23 -7.22 14.80
C MET A 180 1.97 -8.40 15.41
N GLY A 181 1.74 -8.62 16.70
CA GLY A 181 2.09 -9.84 17.43
C GLY A 181 0.90 -10.79 17.49
N GLY A 182 1.14 -12.07 17.61
CA GLY A 182 0.05 -13.03 17.66
C GLY A 182 0.41 -14.43 18.12
N TYR A 183 -0.57 -15.29 18.01
CA TYR A 183 -0.47 -16.67 18.46
C TYR A 183 -1.07 -17.61 17.42
N ARG A 184 -0.38 -18.72 17.15
CA ARG A 184 -0.85 -19.78 16.26
C ARG A 184 -1.90 -20.61 16.96
N VAL A 185 -3.16 -20.38 16.62
CA VAL A 185 -4.33 -21.05 17.21
C VAL A 185 -4.58 -22.41 16.59
N ILE A 186 -4.30 -22.58 15.29
CA ILE A 186 -4.33 -23.86 14.58
C ILE A 186 -2.96 -24.14 14.01
N ASN A 187 -2.44 -25.34 14.25
CA ASN A 187 -1.19 -25.84 13.68
C ASN A 187 -1.38 -27.29 13.24
N ALA A 188 -2.05 -27.47 12.11
CA ALA A 188 -2.33 -28.76 11.51
C ALA A 188 -1.56 -28.92 10.18
N PRO A 189 -1.27 -30.13 9.72
CA PRO A 189 -0.51 -30.34 8.47
C PRO A 189 -1.11 -29.66 7.24
N GLY A 190 -2.43 -29.48 7.20
CA GLY A 190 -3.14 -28.84 6.07
C GLY A 190 -3.56 -27.41 6.32
N LEU A 191 -3.37 -26.86 7.53
CA LEU A 191 -3.81 -25.49 7.87
C LEU A 191 -3.04 -24.96 9.07
N SER A 192 -2.44 -23.80 8.92
CA SER A 192 -2.03 -22.95 10.04
C SER A 192 -2.92 -21.72 10.11
N LEU A 193 -3.35 -21.35 11.31
CA LEU A 193 -4.13 -20.13 11.58
C LEU A 193 -3.50 -19.37 12.73
N ASP A 194 -3.14 -18.12 12.47
CA ASP A 194 -2.56 -17.20 13.42
C ASP A 194 -3.60 -16.11 13.77
N ALA A 195 -3.85 -15.87 15.06
CA ALA A 195 -4.61 -14.73 15.55
C ALA A 195 -3.63 -13.61 15.90
N LEU A 196 -3.88 -12.40 15.42
CA LEU A 196 -2.96 -11.27 15.43
C LEU A 196 -3.62 -10.05 16.09
N ALA A 197 -2.81 -9.25 16.80
CA ALA A 197 -3.19 -7.94 17.29
C ALA A 197 -1.98 -6.99 17.25
N GLY A 198 -2.21 -5.71 17.00
CA GLY A 198 -1.12 -4.75 16.90
C GLY A 198 -1.56 -3.37 16.49
N ALA A 199 -0.75 -2.68 15.71
CA ALA A 199 -1.04 -1.32 15.25
C ALA A 199 -0.52 -1.07 13.83
N ARG A 200 -1.17 -0.10 13.15
CA ARG A 200 -0.74 0.50 11.90
C ARG A 200 -0.49 1.97 12.11
N VAL A 201 0.71 2.43 11.77
CA VAL A 201 1.11 3.83 11.81
C VAL A 201 1.02 4.40 10.41
N TRP A 202 0.45 5.58 10.27
CA TRP A 202 0.35 6.35 9.06
C TRP A 202 1.07 7.67 9.18
N HIS A 203 1.77 8.07 8.13
CA HIS A 203 2.35 9.41 8.00
C HIS A 203 2.24 9.87 6.56
N ILE A 204 1.52 10.98 6.33
CA ILE A 204 1.30 11.57 5.01
C ILE A 204 1.87 12.99 5.02
N SER A 205 2.70 13.31 4.03
CA SER A 205 3.26 14.65 3.85
C SER A 205 2.95 15.14 2.44
N ASN A 206 2.25 16.26 2.37
CA ASN A 206 1.84 16.91 1.13
C ASN A 206 2.57 18.22 0.95
N ARG A 207 3.10 18.46 -0.25
CA ARG A 207 3.63 19.77 -0.66
C ARG A 207 2.93 20.19 -1.93
N MET A 208 2.32 21.38 -1.92
CA MET A 208 1.74 22.00 -3.10
C MET A 208 2.57 23.20 -3.50
N LYS A 209 2.92 23.31 -4.78
CA LYS A 209 3.54 24.48 -5.38
C LYS A 209 2.60 24.99 -6.48
N VAL A 210 2.17 26.22 -6.37
CA VAL A 210 1.34 26.88 -7.37
C VAL A 210 2.17 27.98 -8.02
N THR A 211 2.24 27.98 -9.36
CA THR A 211 2.93 29.00 -10.15
C THR A 211 1.93 29.65 -11.08
N GLY A 212 1.74 30.96 -10.94
CA GLY A 212 0.98 31.76 -11.89
C GLY A 212 1.92 32.44 -12.89
N SER A 213 1.61 32.37 -14.18
CA SER A 213 2.41 32.97 -15.24
C SER A 213 1.56 33.79 -16.21
N LEU A 214 2.07 34.95 -16.62
CA LEU A 214 1.49 35.83 -17.64
C LEU A 214 2.58 36.65 -18.34
N GLY A 215 2.61 36.61 -19.68
CA GLY A 215 3.46 37.48 -20.49
C GLY A 215 4.96 37.41 -20.14
N GLY A 216 5.47 36.24 -19.75
CA GLY A 216 6.87 36.05 -19.36
C GLY A 216 7.17 36.36 -17.89
N LEU A 217 6.21 36.86 -17.12
CA LEU A 217 6.31 37.03 -15.67
C LEU A 217 5.72 35.79 -14.97
N SER A 218 6.40 35.28 -13.95
CA SER A 218 5.91 34.18 -13.12
C SER A 218 6.09 34.48 -11.62
N LYS A 219 5.10 34.09 -10.82
CA LYS A 219 5.18 34.06 -9.36
C LYS A 219 4.77 32.68 -8.85
N SER A 220 5.45 32.18 -7.84
CA SER A 220 5.10 30.91 -7.20
C SER A 220 4.92 31.06 -5.70
N ALA A 221 3.99 30.27 -5.15
CA ALA A 221 3.81 30.03 -3.73
C ALA A 221 3.90 28.54 -3.46
N SER A 222 4.44 28.16 -2.30
CA SER A 222 4.49 26.77 -1.88
C SER A 222 3.92 26.62 -0.48
N TYR A 223 3.16 25.54 -0.29
CA TYR A 223 2.57 25.17 0.98
C TYR A 223 2.93 23.71 1.27
N ARG A 224 3.22 23.39 2.54
CA ARG A 224 3.52 22.04 2.99
C ARG A 224 2.74 21.75 4.26
N GLU A 225 2.18 20.54 4.33
CA GLU A 225 1.49 20.05 5.50
C GLU A 225 1.72 18.54 5.65
N SER A 226 1.76 18.07 6.90
CA SER A 226 1.93 16.66 7.21
C SER A 226 0.98 16.29 8.34
N PHE A 227 0.41 15.11 8.26
CA PHE A 227 -0.44 14.54 9.29
C PHE A 227 -0.20 13.04 9.40
N GLY A 228 -0.63 12.46 10.50
CA GLY A 228 -0.47 11.03 10.73
C GLY A 228 -1.27 10.58 11.93
N TRP A 229 -1.50 9.28 12.01
CA TRP A 229 -2.25 8.65 13.08
C TRP A 229 -1.80 7.22 13.31
N VAL A 230 -2.36 6.57 14.33
CA VAL A 230 -2.08 5.19 14.68
C VAL A 230 -3.40 4.46 14.87
N ASP A 231 -3.58 3.35 14.14
CA ASP A 231 -4.75 2.48 14.21
C ASP A 231 -4.43 1.23 15.02
N PRO A 232 -5.11 0.94 16.14
CA PRO A 232 -5.09 -0.39 16.73
C PRO A 232 -5.75 -1.38 15.77
N LEU A 233 -5.18 -2.59 15.68
CA LEU A 233 -5.61 -3.63 14.75
C LEU A 233 -5.82 -4.97 15.45
N VAL A 234 -6.78 -5.74 14.93
CA VAL A 234 -6.89 -7.19 15.17
C VAL A 234 -7.04 -7.90 13.83
N GLY A 235 -6.49 -9.09 13.72
CA GLY A 235 -6.48 -9.79 12.44
C GLY A 235 -6.26 -11.28 12.54
N LEU A 236 -6.34 -11.93 11.39
CA LEU A 236 -6.09 -13.36 11.21
C LEU A 236 -5.16 -13.56 10.01
N ARG A 237 -4.32 -14.57 10.09
CA ARG A 237 -3.52 -15.07 8.97
C ARG A 237 -3.65 -16.58 8.86
N ALA A 238 -4.07 -17.04 7.70
CA ALA A 238 -4.18 -18.45 7.37
C ALA A 238 -3.13 -18.84 6.33
N PHE A 239 -2.56 -20.02 6.46
CA PHE A 239 -1.64 -20.62 5.49
C PHE A 239 -2.06 -22.05 5.22
N LEU A 240 -2.27 -22.38 3.93
CA LEU A 240 -2.73 -23.67 3.44
C LEU A 240 -1.72 -24.23 2.44
N PRO A 241 -0.90 -25.23 2.80
CA PRO A 241 -0.10 -25.97 1.84
C PRO A 241 -1.01 -26.84 0.96
N ILE A 242 -0.94 -26.63 -0.36
CA ILE A 242 -1.73 -27.42 -1.34
C ILE A 242 -0.91 -28.59 -1.87
N THR A 243 0.38 -28.32 -2.13
CA THR A 243 1.38 -29.34 -2.51
C THR A 243 2.70 -29.03 -1.81
N GLN A 244 3.74 -29.81 -2.05
CA GLN A 244 5.09 -29.52 -1.53
C GLN A 244 5.65 -28.18 -2.02
N LYS A 245 5.18 -27.66 -3.17
CA LYS A 245 5.68 -26.43 -3.78
C LYS A 245 4.64 -25.33 -3.86
N LEU A 246 3.36 -25.65 -3.72
CA LEU A 246 2.27 -24.70 -3.89
C LEU A 246 1.53 -24.50 -2.57
N SER A 247 1.34 -23.26 -2.18
CA SER A 247 0.54 -22.90 -1.01
C SER A 247 -0.34 -21.69 -1.27
N VAL A 248 -1.40 -21.53 -0.48
CA VAL A 248 -2.26 -20.35 -0.44
C VAL A 248 -2.12 -19.70 0.93
N GLN A 249 -2.01 -18.38 0.94
CA GLN A 249 -2.02 -17.59 2.15
C GLN A 249 -3.13 -16.54 2.08
N GLY A 250 -3.85 -16.38 3.18
CA GLY A 250 -4.79 -15.30 3.39
C GLY A 250 -4.43 -14.53 4.66
N GLN A 251 -4.52 -13.21 4.63
CA GLN A 251 -4.41 -12.36 5.81
C GLN A 251 -5.47 -11.28 5.74
N ALA A 252 -6.13 -11.00 6.87
CA ALA A 252 -7.07 -9.91 6.99
C ALA A 252 -6.96 -9.27 8.37
N ASP A 253 -7.16 -7.97 8.43
CA ASP A 253 -7.22 -7.19 9.66
C ASP A 253 -8.31 -6.12 9.59
N ILE A 254 -8.80 -5.74 10.77
CA ILE A 254 -9.71 -4.63 11.01
C ILE A 254 -9.19 -3.77 12.14
N GLY A 255 -9.51 -2.48 12.14
CA GLY A 255 -9.02 -1.58 13.16
C GLY A 255 -9.51 -0.15 13.05
N GLY A 256 -8.75 0.77 13.63
CA GLY A 256 -9.12 2.17 13.80
C GLY A 256 -9.95 2.37 15.06
N PHE A 257 -11.19 1.90 15.03
CA PHE A 257 -12.16 1.93 16.15
C PHE A 257 -12.32 3.33 16.77
N GLY A 258 -12.08 4.40 15.97
CA GLY A 258 -12.12 5.79 16.41
C GLY A 258 -10.91 6.23 17.26
N ALA A 259 -9.86 5.41 17.39
CA ALA A 259 -8.63 5.79 18.10
C ALA A 259 -7.67 6.58 17.19
N GLY A 260 -7.62 6.24 15.91
CA GLY A 260 -6.91 6.95 14.85
C GLY A 260 -7.88 7.21 13.71
N SER A 261 -8.03 6.28 12.77
CA SER A 261 -9.13 6.28 11.81
C SER A 261 -10.44 5.87 12.47
N ASP A 262 -11.58 6.29 11.91
CA ASP A 262 -12.89 5.82 12.32
C ASP A 262 -13.00 4.32 12.09
N PHE A 263 -12.55 3.87 10.91
CA PHE A 263 -12.46 2.46 10.57
C PHE A 263 -11.37 2.22 9.52
N THR A 264 -10.67 1.09 9.65
CA THR A 264 -9.75 0.59 8.62
C THR A 264 -9.84 -0.91 8.53
N TRP A 265 -9.65 -1.46 7.34
CA TRP A 265 -9.50 -2.90 7.17
C TRP A 265 -8.55 -3.22 6.01
N SER A 266 -7.91 -4.36 6.07
CA SER A 266 -7.13 -4.87 4.95
C SER A 266 -7.39 -6.35 4.71
N ALA A 267 -7.18 -6.78 3.47
CA ALA A 267 -7.20 -8.17 3.07
C ALA A 267 -6.15 -8.44 2.00
N LEU A 268 -5.44 -9.54 2.15
CA LEU A 268 -4.45 -10.05 1.20
C LEU A 268 -4.68 -11.55 0.99
N VAL A 269 -4.76 -11.97 -0.25
CA VAL A 269 -4.75 -13.39 -0.62
C VAL A 269 -3.64 -13.61 -1.63
N THR A 270 -2.79 -14.60 -1.40
CA THR A 270 -1.69 -14.96 -2.30
C THR A 270 -1.65 -16.45 -2.58
N VAL A 271 -1.24 -16.79 -3.80
CA VAL A 271 -0.78 -18.11 -4.19
C VAL A 271 0.74 -18.05 -4.24
N ASN A 272 1.40 -18.96 -3.55
CA ASN A 272 2.85 -18.97 -3.41
C ASN A 272 3.42 -20.24 -4.05
N TYR A 273 4.52 -20.08 -4.79
CA TYR A 273 5.24 -21.16 -5.42
C TYR A 273 6.70 -21.20 -4.93
N ALA A 274 7.10 -22.30 -4.30
CA ALA A 274 8.45 -22.53 -3.81
C ALA A 274 9.34 -23.09 -4.94
N PHE A 275 10.36 -22.32 -5.31
CA PHE A 275 11.42 -22.79 -6.24
C PHE A 275 12.44 -23.64 -5.51
N ARG A 276 12.78 -23.23 -4.29
CA ARG A 276 13.71 -23.87 -3.36
C ARG A 276 13.13 -23.78 -1.95
N ASP A 277 13.71 -24.49 -1.01
CA ASP A 277 13.27 -24.46 0.40
C ASP A 277 13.33 -23.05 1.01
N SER A 278 14.29 -22.23 0.57
CA SER A 278 14.49 -20.86 1.06
C SER A 278 13.89 -19.76 0.16
N LEU A 279 13.40 -20.11 -1.05
CA LEU A 279 12.99 -19.08 -2.02
C LEU A 279 11.66 -19.42 -2.67
N SER A 280 10.69 -18.50 -2.53
CA SER A 280 9.38 -18.62 -3.18
C SER A 280 8.95 -17.30 -3.81
N THR A 281 8.05 -17.39 -4.79
CA THR A 281 7.32 -16.23 -5.33
C THR A 281 5.86 -16.31 -4.94
N SER A 282 5.21 -15.15 -4.84
CA SER A 282 3.80 -15.02 -4.53
C SER A 282 3.10 -14.10 -5.53
N VAL A 283 1.93 -14.50 -5.98
CA VAL A 283 1.01 -13.66 -6.76
C VAL A 283 -0.30 -13.61 -6.01
N GLY A 284 -0.89 -12.41 -5.89
CA GLY A 284 -2.11 -12.26 -5.14
C GLY A 284 -2.83 -10.94 -5.39
N TYR A 285 -3.77 -10.65 -4.52
CA TYR A 285 -4.55 -9.42 -4.53
C TYR A 285 -4.62 -8.84 -3.13
N LYS A 286 -4.30 -7.54 -3.01
CA LYS A 286 -4.31 -6.80 -1.74
C LYS A 286 -5.34 -5.68 -1.80
N LEU A 287 -6.06 -5.52 -0.71
CA LEU A 287 -7.03 -4.47 -0.43
C LEU A 287 -6.62 -3.76 0.86
N LEU A 288 -6.76 -2.46 0.89
CA LEU A 288 -6.59 -1.64 2.08
C LEU A 288 -7.58 -0.47 2.01
N ASP A 289 -8.42 -0.37 3.02
CA ASP A 289 -9.49 0.64 3.12
C ASP A 289 -9.30 1.41 4.42
N VAL A 290 -9.44 2.73 4.35
CA VAL A 290 -9.21 3.64 5.48
C VAL A 290 -10.21 4.76 5.44
N ASP A 291 -10.89 4.99 6.55
CA ASP A 291 -11.77 6.13 6.80
C ASP A 291 -11.21 6.92 7.98
N TYR A 292 -10.49 8.01 7.66
CA TYR A 292 -9.89 8.92 8.63
C TYR A 292 -10.38 10.34 8.38
N ASP A 293 -10.98 10.95 9.40
CA ASP A 293 -11.42 12.35 9.41
C ASP A 293 -11.07 12.99 10.76
N TYR A 294 -10.02 13.78 10.78
CA TYR A 294 -9.62 14.49 11.98
C TYR A 294 -8.92 15.81 11.67
N ASN A 295 -9.26 16.86 12.43
CA ASN A 295 -8.62 18.18 12.40
C ASN A 295 -8.55 18.81 10.99
N GLY A 296 -9.60 18.59 10.17
CA GLY A 296 -9.69 19.12 8.80
C GLY A 296 -8.90 18.36 7.75
N HIS A 297 -8.27 17.22 8.12
CA HIS A 297 -7.72 16.27 7.19
C HIS A 297 -8.69 15.10 7.00
N LEU A 298 -9.07 14.83 5.77
CA LEU A 298 -9.85 13.68 5.37
C LEU A 298 -8.96 12.73 4.55
N TYR A 299 -8.96 11.46 4.90
CA TYR A 299 -8.34 10.38 4.12
C TYR A 299 -9.29 9.17 4.11
N ASP A 300 -10.35 9.29 3.31
CA ASP A 300 -11.35 8.24 3.08
C ASP A 300 -11.02 7.57 1.75
N THR A 301 -10.21 6.51 1.81
CA THR A 301 -9.60 5.94 0.60
C THR A 301 -9.56 4.42 0.62
N ARG A 302 -9.68 3.87 -0.57
CA ARG A 302 -9.49 2.45 -0.87
C ARG A 302 -8.36 2.25 -1.86
N LEU A 303 -7.38 1.46 -1.46
CA LEU A 303 -6.32 0.96 -2.33
C LEU A 303 -6.59 -0.50 -2.64
N SER A 304 -6.55 -0.89 -3.93
CA SER A 304 -6.84 -2.26 -4.33
C SER A 304 -6.09 -2.64 -5.59
N GLY A 305 -5.53 -3.85 -5.64
CA GLY A 305 -4.84 -4.29 -6.83
C GLY A 305 -4.04 -5.57 -6.66
N PRO A 306 -3.53 -6.10 -7.79
CA PRO A 306 -2.66 -7.27 -7.76
C PRO A 306 -1.33 -6.96 -7.07
N ALA A 307 -0.80 -7.98 -6.38
CA ALA A 307 0.50 -7.93 -5.72
C ALA A 307 1.38 -9.09 -6.21
N LEU A 308 2.67 -8.82 -6.39
CA LEU A 308 3.68 -9.78 -6.76
C LEU A 308 4.84 -9.67 -5.76
N GLY A 309 5.20 -10.78 -5.12
CA GLY A 309 6.25 -10.82 -4.10
C GLY A 309 7.27 -11.92 -4.35
N MET A 310 8.44 -11.74 -3.75
CA MET A 310 9.47 -12.77 -3.65
C MET A 310 9.84 -12.92 -2.19
N THR A 311 9.69 -14.12 -1.66
CA THR A 311 9.94 -14.43 -0.24
C THR A 311 11.24 -15.19 -0.10
N TYR A 312 12.09 -14.71 0.80
CA TYR A 312 13.23 -15.47 1.32
C TYR A 312 12.91 -15.94 2.73
N GLN A 313 13.11 -17.23 2.96
CA GLN A 313 12.94 -17.90 4.24
C GLN A 313 14.32 -18.27 4.82
N PHE A 314 14.52 -17.88 6.08
CA PHE A 314 15.73 -18.13 6.87
C PHE A 314 15.57 -19.36 7.75
#